data_2cb68ea3187433dc0f7570d24dd64427
#
_entry.id   2cb68ea3187433dc0f7570d24dd64427
#
_cell.length_a   1.000
_cell.length_b   1.000
_cell.length_c   1.000
_cell.angle_alpha   90.00
_cell.angle_beta   90.00
_cell.angle_gamma   90.00
#
_symmetry.space_group_name_H-M   'P 1'
#
loop_
_entity.id
_entity.type
_entity.pdbx_description
1 polymer ?
#
loop_
_entity_poly.entity_id
_entity_poly.type
_entity_poly.pdbx_seq_one_letter_code
_entity_poly.pdbx_strand_id
1 'polypeptide(L)'
;MLRTTPHYIDPRTNRPLTDPNYVMECAIESVRNKIDDYDSVLVITQIQPFIDRFVQEFGSKCIFTDRQRLKTDADWKGGRSDAHYKMTDKEYELEYQNVLLDVLLASKTDHILGSTSNMFMGALIMNPNITFGSIEKLSDFGGA
;
A
#
# COMPACT_ATOMS: atom_id res chain seq x y z
N MET A 1 1.58 -0.51 4.11
CA MET A 1 1.21 -1.04 2.78
C MET A 1 -0.13 -0.47 2.40
N LEU A 2 -0.16 0.28 1.33
CA LEU A 2 -1.39 0.81 0.75
C LEU A 2 -1.84 -0.13 -0.34
N ARG A 3 -2.86 -0.93 -0.08
CA ARG A 3 -3.58 -1.66 -1.10
C ARG A 3 -4.88 -0.92 -1.38
N THR A 4 -4.91 -0.16 -2.46
CA THR A 4 -6.15 0.36 -3.00
C THR A 4 -6.86 -0.79 -3.71
N THR A 5 -7.82 -1.42 -3.05
CA THR A 5 -8.71 -2.35 -3.73
C THR A 5 -9.92 -1.60 -4.26
N PRO A 6 -10.24 -1.70 -5.56
CA PRO A 6 -11.33 -0.95 -6.19
C PRO A 6 -12.74 -1.46 -5.83
N HIS A 7 -12.90 -2.21 -4.75
CA HIS A 7 -14.16 -2.89 -4.44
C HIS A 7 -14.96 -2.28 -3.29
N TYR A 8 -14.51 -1.18 -2.72
CA TYR A 8 -15.32 -0.51 -1.71
C TYR A 8 -16.20 0.55 -2.35
N ILE A 9 -17.48 0.25 -2.37
CA ILE A 9 -18.53 1.24 -2.62
C ILE A 9 -18.94 1.77 -1.25
N ASP A 10 -18.86 3.06 -1.04
CA ASP A 10 -19.42 3.70 0.14
C ASP A 10 -20.95 3.45 0.15
N PRO A 11 -21.46 2.70 1.13
CA PRO A 11 -22.89 2.38 1.16
C PRO A 11 -23.79 3.62 1.34
N ARG A 12 -23.22 4.75 1.78
CA ARG A 12 -23.97 6.00 1.98
C ARG A 12 -24.07 6.84 0.72
N THR A 13 -23.05 6.81 -0.12
CA THR A 13 -22.97 7.67 -1.31
C THR A 13 -23.07 6.91 -2.62
N ASN A 14 -23.04 5.57 -2.57
CA ASN A 14 -22.96 4.67 -3.72
C ASN A 14 -21.84 5.06 -4.71
N ARG A 15 -20.79 5.71 -4.20
CA ARG A 15 -19.59 6.06 -4.98
C ARG A 15 -18.49 5.07 -4.68
N PRO A 16 -17.67 4.72 -5.67
CA PRO A 16 -16.47 3.96 -5.38
C PRO A 16 -15.64 4.74 -4.37
N LEU A 17 -15.27 4.10 -3.24
CA LEU A 17 -14.28 4.58 -2.27
C LEU A 17 -12.86 4.62 -2.85
N THR A 18 -12.76 4.75 -4.13
CA THR A 18 -11.58 4.54 -4.95
C THR A 18 -11.18 5.79 -5.70
N ASP A 19 -11.27 6.94 -5.04
CA ASP A 19 -10.36 8.00 -5.46
C ASP A 19 -8.98 7.64 -4.88
N PRO A 20 -8.05 7.08 -5.68
CA PRO A 20 -6.73 6.71 -5.23
C PRO A 20 -5.97 7.91 -4.68
N ASN A 21 -6.24 9.11 -5.17
CA ASN A 21 -5.67 10.35 -4.65
C ASN A 21 -6.14 10.61 -3.22
N TYR A 22 -7.41 10.39 -2.94
CA TYR A 22 -7.93 10.54 -1.58
C TYR A 22 -7.27 9.54 -0.61
N VAL A 23 -7.17 8.27 -0.99
CA VAL A 23 -6.49 7.25 -0.19
C VAL A 23 -5.03 7.61 0.06
N MET A 24 -4.35 8.09 -0.96
CA MET A 24 -2.96 8.52 -0.89
C MET A 24 -2.78 9.68 0.09
N GLU A 25 -3.60 10.72 0.00
CA GLU A 25 -3.52 11.86 0.92
C GLU A 25 -3.87 11.49 2.37
N CYS A 26 -4.83 10.60 2.60
CA CYS A 26 -5.11 10.05 3.92
C CYS A 26 -3.91 9.28 4.50
N ALA A 27 -3.23 8.51 3.66
CA ALA A 27 -2.03 7.79 4.07
C ALA A 27 -0.88 8.74 4.41
N ILE A 28 -0.65 9.76 3.60
CA ILE A 28 0.37 10.79 3.84
C ILE A 28 0.08 11.52 5.15
N GLU A 29 -1.16 11.92 5.39
CA GLU A 29 -1.56 12.58 6.63
C GLU A 29 -1.31 11.68 7.84
N SER A 30 -1.69 10.39 7.76
CA SER A 30 -1.48 9.42 8.83
C SER A 30 0.02 9.19 9.12
N VAL A 31 0.85 9.16 8.08
CA VAL A 31 2.31 9.05 8.24
C VAL A 31 2.90 10.35 8.81
N ARG A 32 2.46 11.51 8.31
CA ARG A 32 2.93 12.82 8.80
C ARG A 32 2.73 12.97 10.31
N ASN A 33 1.62 12.47 10.84
CA ASN A 33 1.31 12.52 12.28
C ASN A 33 2.20 11.62 13.13
N LYS A 34 2.97 10.72 12.52
CA LYS A 34 3.79 9.72 13.22
C LYS A 34 5.27 9.72 12.84
N ILE A 35 5.63 10.35 11.72
CA ILE A 35 6.97 10.21 11.14
C ILE A 35 8.10 10.71 12.05
N ASP A 36 7.81 11.61 12.98
CA ASP A 36 8.81 12.12 13.92
C ASP A 36 9.24 11.09 14.97
N ASP A 37 8.42 10.05 15.18
CA ASP A 37 8.72 8.92 16.04
C ASP A 37 9.57 7.84 15.35
N TYR A 38 9.84 7.98 14.04
CA TYR A 38 10.51 6.98 13.21
C TYR A 38 11.61 7.57 12.34
N ASP A 39 12.62 6.78 12.06
CA ASP A 39 13.75 7.19 11.20
C ASP A 39 13.36 7.26 9.72
N SER A 40 12.45 6.40 9.30
CA SER A 40 12.07 6.28 7.89
C SER A 40 10.67 5.71 7.71
N VAL A 41 10.13 5.87 6.51
CA VAL A 41 8.89 5.26 6.06
C VAL A 41 9.15 4.35 4.86
N LEU A 42 8.86 3.05 5.02
CA LEU A 42 8.88 2.09 3.93
C LEU A 42 7.52 2.09 3.21
N VAL A 43 7.52 2.47 1.94
CA VAL A 43 6.31 2.52 1.12
C VAL A 43 6.24 1.26 0.25
N ILE A 44 5.20 0.46 0.47
CA ILE A 44 4.93 -0.74 -0.30
C ILE A 44 3.65 -0.52 -1.11
N THR A 45 3.79 -0.37 -2.41
CA THR A 45 2.67 -0.14 -3.34
C THR A 45 3.03 -0.62 -4.75
N GLN A 46 2.01 -0.95 -5.52
CA GLN A 46 2.15 -1.31 -6.94
C GLN A 46 2.00 -0.10 -7.87
N ILE A 47 1.74 1.09 -7.33
CA ILE A 47 1.40 2.29 -8.11
C ILE A 47 2.50 3.32 -7.97
N GLN A 48 3.16 3.66 -9.10
CA GLN A 48 4.28 4.60 -9.11
C GLN A 48 3.90 6.00 -8.58
N PRO A 49 2.79 6.62 -8.96
CA PRO A 49 2.39 7.92 -8.41
C PRO A 49 2.34 8.01 -6.87
N PHE A 50 2.07 6.89 -6.18
CA PHE A 50 2.13 6.85 -4.71
C PHE A 50 3.55 7.01 -4.21
N ILE A 51 4.52 6.32 -4.84
CA ILE A 51 5.93 6.48 -4.49
C ILE A 51 6.36 7.92 -4.70
N ASP A 52 6.07 8.48 -5.87
CA ASP A 52 6.47 9.84 -6.24
C ASP A 52 5.93 10.87 -5.24
N ARG A 53 4.67 10.72 -4.85
CA ARG A 53 4.03 11.61 -3.87
C ARG A 53 4.61 11.47 -2.46
N PHE A 54 4.92 10.23 -2.01
CA PHE A 54 5.59 10.00 -0.74
C PHE A 54 7.02 10.53 -0.71
N VAL A 55 7.76 10.38 -1.80
CA VAL A 55 9.11 10.96 -1.94
C VAL A 55 9.05 12.49 -1.91
N GLN A 56 8.08 13.08 -2.59
CA GLN A 56 7.86 14.53 -2.54
C GLN A 56 7.61 15.04 -1.12
N GLU A 57 6.86 14.29 -0.31
CA GLU A 57 6.49 14.69 1.05
C GLU A 57 7.59 14.45 2.07
N PHE A 58 8.22 13.26 2.04
CA PHE A 58 9.10 12.79 3.09
C PHE A 58 10.58 12.76 2.69
N GLY A 59 10.88 13.01 1.43
CA GLY A 59 12.27 13.10 0.94
C GLY A 59 13.10 11.86 1.24
N SER A 60 14.25 12.05 1.84
CA SER A 60 15.21 10.99 2.18
C SER A 60 14.72 10.01 3.27
N LYS A 61 13.67 10.34 4.01
CA LYS A 61 13.02 9.41 4.94
C LYS A 61 12.20 8.34 4.21
N CYS A 62 11.85 8.55 2.94
CA CYS A 62 11.07 7.60 2.15
C CYS A 62 11.97 6.50 1.57
N ILE A 63 11.64 5.27 1.90
CA ILE A 63 12.33 4.06 1.41
C ILE A 63 11.32 3.23 0.60
N PHE A 64 11.75 2.69 -0.53
CA PHE A 64 10.95 1.81 -1.38
C PHE A 64 11.84 0.87 -2.18
N THR A 65 11.29 -0.26 -2.60
CA THR A 65 12.00 -1.21 -3.46
C THR A 65 12.05 -0.73 -4.90
N ASP A 66 13.16 -0.96 -5.57
CA ASP A 66 13.29 -0.75 -7.02
C ASP A 66 12.62 -1.90 -7.76
N ARG A 67 11.43 -1.64 -8.30
CA ARG A 67 10.68 -2.59 -9.12
C ARG A 67 9.77 -1.89 -10.10
N GLN A 68 9.35 -2.59 -11.13
CA GLN A 68 8.35 -2.08 -12.06
C GLN A 68 7.01 -1.87 -11.34
N ARG A 69 6.40 -0.71 -11.55
CA ARG A 69 5.09 -0.34 -10.99
C ARG A 69 4.15 0.12 -12.08
N LEU A 70 2.87 0.08 -11.77
CA LEU A 70 1.82 0.63 -12.63
C LEU A 70 1.95 2.15 -12.68
N LYS A 71 1.81 2.71 -13.88
CA LYS A 71 1.96 4.16 -14.11
C LYS A 71 0.69 4.93 -13.74
N THR A 72 -0.46 4.28 -13.80
CA THR A 72 -1.77 4.89 -13.51
C THR A 72 -2.69 3.90 -12.81
N ASP A 73 -3.68 4.44 -12.09
CA ASP A 73 -4.74 3.64 -11.48
C ASP A 73 -5.70 3.03 -12.50
N ALA A 74 -5.78 3.62 -13.71
CA ALA A 74 -6.60 3.12 -14.80
C ALA A 74 -6.16 1.70 -15.24
N ASP A 75 -4.90 1.35 -14.98
CA ASP A 75 -4.38 0.01 -15.24
C ASP A 75 -4.84 -1.02 -14.20
N TRP A 76 -5.48 -0.55 -13.11
CA TRP A 76 -5.97 -1.39 -12.02
C TRP A 76 -7.47 -1.64 -12.14
N LYS A 77 -7.85 -2.67 -12.85
CA LYS A 77 -9.25 -3.09 -13.00
C LYS A 77 -9.53 -4.38 -12.25
N GLY A 78 -10.50 -4.32 -11.33
CA GLY A 78 -11.11 -5.52 -10.75
C GLY A 78 -10.21 -6.40 -9.87
N GLY A 79 -9.28 -5.82 -9.10
CA GLY A 79 -8.41 -6.55 -8.16
C GLY A 79 -7.23 -7.28 -8.81
N ARG A 80 -7.21 -7.34 -10.13
CA ARG A 80 -6.05 -7.68 -10.96
C ARG A 80 -5.98 -6.68 -12.09
N SER A 81 -4.81 -6.07 -12.29
CA SER A 81 -4.64 -5.20 -13.45
C SER A 81 -4.68 -6.03 -14.73
N ASP A 82 -5.14 -5.44 -15.83
CA ASP A 82 -5.01 -6.08 -17.15
C ASP A 82 -3.54 -6.44 -17.46
N ALA A 83 -2.59 -5.75 -16.84
CA ALA A 83 -1.19 -6.06 -16.90
C ALA A 83 -0.85 -7.45 -16.35
N HIS A 84 -1.50 -7.89 -15.26
CA HIS A 84 -1.29 -9.23 -14.70
C HIS A 84 -1.76 -10.35 -15.64
N TYR A 85 -2.79 -10.11 -16.45
CA TYR A 85 -3.27 -11.11 -17.43
C TYR A 85 -2.38 -11.23 -18.67
N LYS A 86 -1.48 -10.26 -18.88
CA LYS A 86 -0.55 -10.22 -20.00
C LYS A 86 0.87 -10.57 -19.60
N MET A 87 1.10 -10.93 -18.33
CA MET A 87 2.42 -11.33 -17.86
C MET A 87 2.81 -12.69 -18.44
N THR A 88 4.06 -12.78 -18.87
CA THR A 88 4.71 -14.06 -19.12
C THR A 88 4.96 -14.80 -17.80
N ASP A 89 5.17 -16.10 -17.84
CA ASP A 89 5.47 -16.91 -16.65
C ASP A 89 6.66 -16.34 -15.86
N LYS A 90 7.67 -15.85 -16.56
CA LYS A 90 8.86 -15.24 -15.94
C LYS A 90 8.54 -13.91 -15.21
N GLU A 91 7.69 -13.09 -15.80
CA GLU A 91 7.24 -11.85 -15.16
C GLU A 91 6.36 -12.14 -13.95
N TYR A 92 5.56 -13.19 -14.02
CA TYR A 92 4.74 -13.66 -12.92
C TYR A 92 5.60 -14.17 -11.75
N GLU A 93 6.65 -14.92 -12.03
CA GLU A 93 7.61 -15.40 -11.04
C GLU A 93 8.33 -14.22 -10.36
N LEU A 94 8.76 -13.22 -11.12
CA LEU A 94 9.38 -12.02 -10.58
C LEU A 94 8.43 -11.23 -9.69
N GLU A 95 7.16 -11.11 -10.06
CA GLU A 95 6.16 -10.43 -9.23
C GLU A 95 5.90 -11.19 -7.92
N TYR A 96 5.90 -12.51 -7.94
CA TYR A 96 5.83 -13.33 -6.73
C TYR A 96 7.02 -13.09 -5.79
N GLN A 97 8.23 -13.02 -6.34
CA GLN A 97 9.43 -12.70 -5.57
C GLN A 97 9.34 -11.30 -4.95
N ASN A 98 8.84 -10.32 -5.70
CA ASN A 98 8.60 -8.96 -5.20
C ASN A 98 7.59 -8.94 -4.04
N VAL A 99 6.51 -9.69 -4.15
CA VAL A 99 5.50 -9.81 -3.08
C VAL A 99 6.09 -10.43 -1.82
N LEU A 100 6.89 -11.48 -1.95
CA LEU A 100 7.59 -12.09 -0.81
C LEU A 100 8.58 -11.13 -0.17
N LEU A 101 9.34 -10.39 -0.99
CA LEU A 101 10.25 -9.36 -0.50
C LEU A 101 9.50 -8.26 0.28
N ASP A 102 8.37 -7.80 -0.22
CA ASP A 102 7.53 -6.80 0.45
C ASP A 102 7.08 -7.30 1.84
N VAL A 103 6.65 -8.57 1.96
CA VAL A 103 6.27 -9.19 3.24
C VAL A 103 7.45 -9.26 4.19
N LEU A 104 8.63 -9.69 3.70
CA LEU A 104 9.85 -9.77 4.48
C LEU A 104 10.29 -8.40 4.99
N LEU A 105 10.28 -7.38 4.13
CA LEU A 105 10.62 -6.01 4.52
C LEU A 105 9.61 -5.43 5.51
N ALA A 106 8.31 -5.62 5.28
CA ALA A 106 7.27 -5.21 6.20
C ALA A 106 7.44 -5.86 7.59
N SER A 107 7.87 -7.12 7.65
CA SER A 107 8.13 -7.81 8.92
C SER A 107 9.31 -7.25 9.73
N LYS A 108 10.14 -6.39 9.11
CA LYS A 108 11.28 -5.73 9.76
C LYS A 108 10.96 -4.31 10.24
N THR A 109 9.75 -3.84 10.04
CA THR A 109 9.31 -2.53 10.51
C THR A 109 8.77 -2.60 11.95
N ASP A 110 8.79 -1.47 12.65
CA ASP A 110 8.27 -1.37 14.01
C ASP A 110 6.76 -1.10 14.03
N HIS A 111 6.27 -0.43 12.98
CA HIS A 111 4.88 -0.05 12.84
C HIS A 111 4.40 -0.15 11.40
N ILE A 112 3.18 -0.66 11.19
CA ILE A 112 2.55 -0.72 9.87
C ILE A 112 1.28 0.13 9.88
N LEU A 113 1.18 1.01 8.88
CA LEU A 113 -0.06 1.70 8.54
C LEU A 113 -0.63 1.11 7.26
N GLY A 114 -1.89 0.74 7.26
CA GLY A 114 -2.51 0.18 6.07
C GLY A 114 -3.87 -0.47 6.30
N SER A 115 -4.37 -1.09 5.25
CA SER A 115 -5.56 -1.93 5.32
C SER A 115 -5.18 -3.38 5.62
N THR A 116 -6.08 -4.13 6.23
CA THR A 116 -5.91 -5.58 6.40
C THR A 116 -5.80 -6.25 5.03
N SER A 117 -4.70 -6.94 4.80
CA SER A 117 -4.47 -7.72 3.59
C SER A 117 -3.68 -8.98 3.94
N ASN A 118 -3.71 -9.98 3.06
CA ASN A 118 -2.95 -11.22 3.28
C ASN A 118 -1.45 -10.96 3.43
N MET A 119 -0.90 -9.97 2.72
CA MET A 119 0.51 -9.58 2.86
C MET A 119 0.79 -8.99 4.23
N PHE A 120 -0.09 -8.13 4.71
CA PHE A 120 -0.02 -7.56 6.03
C PHE A 120 -0.08 -8.65 7.12
N MET A 121 -1.03 -9.58 7.00
CA MET A 121 -1.11 -10.73 7.91
C MET A 121 0.15 -11.58 7.87
N GLY A 122 0.76 -11.78 6.70
CA GLY A 122 2.05 -12.45 6.55
C GLY A 122 3.16 -11.77 7.35
N ALA A 123 3.26 -10.45 7.29
CA ALA A 123 4.25 -9.69 8.05
C ALA A 123 4.06 -9.83 9.58
N LEU A 124 2.80 -9.80 10.05
CA LEU A 124 2.48 -10.00 11.46
C LEU A 124 2.78 -11.43 11.95
N ILE A 125 2.55 -12.44 11.12
CA ILE A 125 2.91 -13.83 11.46
C ILE A 125 4.44 -13.95 11.63
N MET A 126 5.20 -13.29 10.78
CA MET A 126 6.67 -13.30 10.84
C MET A 126 7.23 -12.49 11.99
N ASN A 127 6.57 -11.41 12.38
CA ASN A 127 6.95 -10.57 13.51
C ASN A 127 5.71 -10.08 14.27
N PRO A 128 5.29 -10.80 15.32
CA PRO A 128 4.10 -10.44 16.09
C PRO A 128 4.28 -9.20 16.97
N ASN A 129 5.49 -8.64 17.05
CA ASN A 129 5.76 -7.44 17.83
C ASN A 129 5.50 -6.14 17.05
N ILE A 130 5.18 -6.22 15.76
CA ILE A 130 4.85 -5.05 14.96
C ILE A 130 3.55 -4.43 15.49
N THR A 131 3.58 -3.14 15.75
CA THR A 131 2.36 -2.40 16.04
C THR A 131 1.62 -2.06 14.75
N PHE A 132 0.30 -2.04 14.81
CA PHE A 132 -0.55 -1.79 13.65
C PHE A 132 -1.47 -0.60 13.88
N GLY A 133 -1.60 0.23 12.85
CA GLY A 133 -2.58 1.30 12.77
C GLY A 133 -3.32 1.27 11.44
N SER A 134 -4.62 1.54 11.47
CA SER A 134 -5.37 1.84 10.25
C SER A 134 -5.01 3.24 9.75
N ILE A 135 -5.16 3.46 8.45
CA ILE A 135 -5.08 4.79 7.89
C ILE A 135 -6.28 5.57 8.39
N GLU A 136 -6.01 6.67 9.08
CA GLU A 136 -7.04 7.57 9.60
C GLU A 136 -7.97 8.02 8.47
N LYS A 137 -9.23 8.31 8.81
CA LYS A 137 -10.32 8.65 7.85
C LYS A 137 -10.77 7.53 6.90
N LEU A 138 -9.98 6.47 6.67
CA LEU A 138 -10.49 5.30 5.95
C LEU A 138 -11.34 4.39 6.85
N SER A 139 -11.12 4.41 8.16
CA SER A 139 -11.95 3.73 9.16
C SER A 139 -13.38 4.28 9.22
N ASP A 140 -13.57 5.56 8.91
CA ASP A 140 -14.90 6.21 8.88
C ASP A 140 -15.81 5.65 7.78
N PHE A 141 -15.26 4.90 6.84
CA PHE A 141 -15.98 4.28 5.74
C PHE A 141 -16.37 2.81 6.00
N GLY A 142 -16.32 2.35 7.25
CA GLY A 142 -16.89 1.06 7.67
C GLY A 142 -16.18 -0.18 7.16
N GLY A 143 -14.93 -0.05 6.78
CA GLY A 143 -14.07 -1.14 6.38
C GLY A 143 -13.14 -1.59 7.48
N ALA A 144 -13.69 -1.93 8.61
CA ALA A 144 -12.91 -2.67 9.59
C ALA A 144 -12.75 -4.12 9.17
#